data_7a54938b4b0561c580338156c0a4c72c
#
_entry.id   7a54938b4b0561c580338156c0a4c72c
#
_cell.length_a   1.000
_cell.length_b   1.000
_cell.length_c   1.000
_cell.angle_alpha   90.00
_cell.angle_beta   90.00
_cell.angle_gamma   90.00
#
_symmetry.space_group_name_H-M   'P 1'
#
loop_
_entity.id
_entity.type
_entity.pdbx_description
1 polymer ?
#
loop_
_entity_poly.entity_id
_entity_poly.type
_entity_poly.pdbx_seq_one_letter_code
_entity_poly.pdbx_strand_id
1 'polypeptide(L)'
;MPTISKGSDLLTLINVFTVEPVNQQELVNLLGEATRTSVRHVQGFVSASLHRSLDGTKVVMYAQWRSVADYQAMRRNPTASPYMEKALALARFELGMYEVVETFEPAAA
;
A
#
# COMPACT_ATOMS: atom_id res chain seq x y z
N MET A 1 12.54 0.80 -8.14
CA MET A 1 11.24 0.96 -8.84
C MET A 1 10.37 -0.25 -8.56
N PRO A 2 9.09 -0.06 -8.25
CA PRO A 2 8.17 -1.19 -8.15
C PRO A 2 8.08 -1.94 -9.48
N THR A 3 8.09 -3.26 -9.39
CA THR A 3 7.98 -4.13 -10.57
C THR A 3 6.89 -5.15 -10.31
N ILE A 4 5.97 -5.31 -11.25
CA ILE A 4 4.92 -6.29 -11.19
C ILE A 4 5.34 -7.48 -12.04
N SER A 5 5.43 -8.66 -11.43
CA SER A 5 5.85 -9.88 -12.12
C SER A 5 4.93 -11.04 -11.78
N LYS A 6 4.56 -11.79 -12.80
CA LYS A 6 3.83 -13.06 -12.65
C LYS A 6 4.79 -14.11 -12.10
N GLY A 7 4.26 -15.00 -11.26
CA GLY A 7 5.00 -16.16 -10.79
C GLY A 7 6.06 -15.89 -9.74
N SER A 8 6.12 -14.69 -9.20
CA SER A 8 6.97 -14.40 -8.05
C SER A 8 6.28 -14.90 -6.79
N ASP A 9 7.08 -15.26 -5.77
CA ASP A 9 6.56 -15.66 -4.46
C ASP A 9 6.16 -14.46 -3.60
N LEU A 10 6.17 -13.28 -4.17
CA LEU A 10 5.85 -12.05 -3.46
C LEU A 10 4.36 -11.94 -3.17
N LEU A 11 4.06 -11.45 -1.98
CA LEU A 11 2.71 -11.02 -1.64
C LEU A 11 2.45 -9.65 -2.28
N THR A 12 1.35 -9.52 -3.01
CA THR A 12 0.86 -8.24 -3.49
C THR A 12 -0.27 -7.78 -2.56
N LEU A 13 -0.12 -6.58 -2.04
CA LEU A 13 -1.07 -6.00 -1.10
C LEU A 13 -1.67 -4.76 -1.74
N ILE A 14 -2.99 -4.71 -1.78
CA ILE A 14 -3.69 -3.54 -2.30
C ILE A 14 -4.65 -3.05 -1.23
N ASN A 15 -4.35 -1.88 -0.67
CA ASN A 15 -5.18 -1.25 0.35
C ASN A 15 -5.93 -0.10 -0.28
N VAL A 16 -7.25 -0.13 -0.19
CA VAL A 16 -8.11 0.92 -0.73
C VAL A 16 -8.72 1.70 0.42
N PHE A 17 -8.42 2.99 0.49
CA PHE A 17 -8.98 3.89 1.48
C PHE A 17 -10.05 4.74 0.79
N THR A 18 -11.25 4.80 1.38
CA THR A 18 -12.30 5.71 0.94
C THR A 18 -12.32 6.90 1.89
N VAL A 19 -12.24 8.09 1.33
CA VAL A 19 -11.99 9.32 2.10
C VAL A 19 -12.87 10.46 1.56
N GLU A 20 -13.20 11.41 2.43
CA GLU A 20 -13.85 12.65 1.97
C GLU A 20 -12.85 13.45 1.14
N PRO A 21 -13.27 14.06 0.03
CA PRO A 21 -12.34 14.78 -0.84
C PRO A 21 -11.50 15.84 -0.12
N VAL A 22 -12.07 16.53 0.86
CA VAL A 22 -11.35 17.56 1.63
C VAL A 22 -10.20 16.96 2.44
N ASN A 23 -10.26 15.66 2.75
CA ASN A 23 -9.25 14.97 3.55
C ASN A 23 -8.29 14.12 2.73
N GLN A 24 -8.46 14.05 1.42
CA GLN A 24 -7.64 13.18 0.59
C GLN A 24 -6.15 13.49 0.70
N GLN A 25 -5.79 14.77 0.60
CA GLN A 25 -4.38 15.16 0.64
C GLN A 25 -3.75 14.88 2.01
N GLU A 26 -4.49 15.08 3.08
CA GLU A 26 -4.02 14.76 4.42
C GLU A 26 -3.74 13.26 4.56
N LEU A 27 -4.63 12.42 4.02
CA LEU A 27 -4.45 10.98 4.04
C LEU A 27 -3.22 10.56 3.22
N VAL A 28 -3.04 11.14 2.04
CA VAL A 28 -1.84 10.91 1.21
C VAL A 28 -0.58 11.24 2.01
N ASN A 29 -0.57 12.37 2.69
CA ASN A 29 0.58 12.80 3.48
C ASN A 29 0.86 11.83 4.63
N LEU A 30 -0.18 11.37 5.33
CA LEU A 30 -0.03 10.41 6.44
C LEU A 30 0.54 9.08 5.96
N LEU A 31 0.00 8.54 4.89
CA LEU A 31 0.44 7.24 4.36
C LEU A 31 1.86 7.34 3.78
N GLY A 32 2.17 8.43 3.12
CA GLY A 32 3.52 8.68 2.62
C GLY A 32 4.53 8.78 3.76
N GLU A 33 4.20 9.51 4.80
CA GLU A 33 5.07 9.66 5.97
C GLU A 33 5.30 8.32 6.67
N ALA A 34 4.23 7.55 6.88
CA ALA A 34 4.33 6.24 7.48
C ALA A 34 5.26 5.32 6.69
N THR A 35 5.15 5.37 5.37
CA THR A 35 5.97 4.52 4.50
C THR A 35 7.43 4.96 4.52
N ARG A 36 7.69 6.27 4.40
CA ARG A 36 9.07 6.79 4.39
C ARG A 36 9.80 6.56 5.70
N THR A 37 9.11 6.73 6.82
CA THR A 37 9.76 6.72 8.13
C THR A 37 9.74 5.37 8.83
N SER A 38 8.83 4.49 8.46
CA SER A 38 8.64 3.22 9.16
C SER A 38 8.57 2.02 8.22
N VAL A 39 7.53 1.95 7.41
CA VAL A 39 7.18 0.72 6.67
C VAL A 39 8.31 0.26 5.75
N ARG A 40 8.93 1.17 5.02
CA ARG A 40 9.97 0.80 4.04
C ARG A 40 11.25 0.27 4.69
N HIS A 41 11.40 0.43 5.99
CA HIS A 41 12.57 -0.05 6.73
C HIS A 41 12.33 -1.42 7.38
N VAL A 42 11.12 -1.96 7.24
CA VAL A 42 10.77 -3.24 7.86
C VAL A 42 11.26 -4.39 7.00
N GLN A 43 11.76 -5.45 7.65
CA GLN A 43 12.21 -6.64 6.96
C GLN A 43 11.09 -7.24 6.12
N GLY A 44 11.42 -7.62 4.90
CA GLY A 44 10.47 -8.22 3.96
C GLY A 44 9.75 -7.24 3.07
N PHE A 45 9.87 -5.94 3.32
CA PHE A 45 9.33 -4.92 2.43
C PHE A 45 10.08 -4.95 1.10
N VAL A 46 9.33 -5.00 -0.01
CA VAL A 46 9.93 -5.00 -1.35
C VAL A 46 9.75 -3.66 -2.03
N SER A 47 8.52 -3.20 -2.15
CA SER A 47 8.23 -1.92 -2.81
C SER A 47 6.80 -1.49 -2.50
N ALA A 48 6.52 -0.22 -2.74
CA ALA A 48 5.17 0.31 -2.63
C ALA A 48 4.99 1.48 -3.58
N SER A 49 3.75 1.71 -3.99
CA SER A 49 3.37 2.93 -4.68
C SER A 49 2.06 3.44 -4.10
N LEU A 50 1.98 4.76 -3.97
CA LEU A 50 0.84 5.43 -3.37
C LEU A 50 0.09 6.17 -4.46
N HIS A 51 -1.21 5.94 -4.56
CA HIS A 51 -2.06 6.50 -5.59
C HIS A 51 -3.20 7.29 -4.99
N ARG A 52 -3.60 8.37 -5.62
CA ARG A 52 -4.84 9.05 -5.27
C ARG A 52 -5.76 9.06 -6.47
N SER A 53 -7.06 8.89 -6.23
CA SER A 53 -8.04 8.94 -7.30
C SER A 53 -8.22 10.38 -7.79
N LEU A 54 -8.50 10.50 -9.08
CA LEU A 54 -8.69 11.82 -9.68
C LEU A 54 -9.98 12.48 -9.22
N ASP A 55 -10.95 11.69 -8.77
CA ASP A 55 -12.22 12.22 -8.25
C ASP A 55 -12.16 12.64 -6.77
N GLY A 56 -11.03 12.45 -6.13
CA GLY A 56 -10.82 12.90 -4.75
C GLY A 56 -11.33 11.95 -3.66
N THR A 57 -11.90 10.80 -4.02
CA THR A 57 -12.61 9.95 -3.06
C THR A 57 -11.82 8.76 -2.54
N LYS A 58 -10.68 8.45 -3.15
CA LYS A 58 -9.92 7.26 -2.79
C LYS A 58 -8.41 7.52 -2.75
N VAL A 59 -7.74 6.77 -1.89
CA VAL A 59 -6.29 6.65 -1.88
C VAL A 59 -5.98 5.15 -1.88
N VAL A 60 -5.06 4.72 -2.73
CA VAL A 60 -4.70 3.31 -2.87
C VAL A 60 -3.21 3.14 -2.61
N MET A 61 -2.86 2.22 -1.72
CA MET A 61 -1.49 1.80 -1.51
C MET A 61 -1.31 0.43 -2.16
N TYR A 62 -0.47 0.36 -3.17
CA TYR A 62 -0.04 -0.89 -3.77
C TYR A 62 1.33 -1.22 -3.21
N ALA A 63 1.48 -2.40 -2.61
CA ALA A 63 2.74 -2.79 -1.98
C ALA A 63 3.07 -4.24 -2.29
N GLN A 64 4.36 -4.56 -2.24
CA GLN A 64 4.83 -5.93 -2.33
C GLN A 64 5.68 -6.27 -1.12
N TRP A 65 5.48 -7.47 -0.60
CA TRP A 65 6.17 -8.01 0.56
C TRP A 65 6.72 -9.40 0.20
N ARG A 66 7.80 -9.81 0.83
CA ARG A 66 8.37 -11.14 0.60
C ARG A 66 7.43 -12.26 1.02
N SER A 67 6.64 -12.03 2.07
CA SER A 67 5.72 -13.04 2.58
C SER A 67 4.59 -12.41 3.39
N VAL A 68 3.54 -13.19 3.59
CA VAL A 68 2.44 -12.81 4.48
C VAL A 68 2.96 -12.61 5.91
N ALA A 69 3.88 -13.48 6.35
CA ALA A 69 4.43 -13.37 7.71
C ALA A 69 5.16 -12.05 7.93
N ASP A 70 5.94 -11.61 6.95
CA ASP A 70 6.66 -10.33 7.05
C ASP A 70 5.69 -9.14 7.11
N TYR A 71 4.64 -9.19 6.29
CA TYR A 71 3.61 -8.16 6.33
C TYR A 71 2.90 -8.12 7.68
N GLN A 72 2.55 -9.28 8.22
CA GLN A 72 1.88 -9.35 9.52
C GLN A 72 2.77 -8.86 10.65
N ALA A 73 4.07 -9.12 10.57
CA ALA A 73 5.03 -8.59 11.54
C ALA A 73 5.08 -7.06 11.48
N MET A 74 5.02 -6.48 10.29
CA MET A 74 4.96 -5.03 10.14
C MET A 74 3.70 -4.45 10.79
N ARG A 75 2.55 -5.13 10.65
CA ARG A 75 1.30 -4.68 11.26
C ARG A 75 1.38 -4.59 12.78
N ARG A 76 2.25 -5.37 13.39
CA ARG A 76 2.48 -5.36 14.84
C ARG A 76 3.57 -4.38 15.26
N ASN A 77 4.20 -3.68 14.30
CA ASN A 77 5.28 -2.74 14.58
C ASN A 77 4.73 -1.48 15.25
N PRO A 78 5.14 -1.17 16.49
CA PRO A 78 4.59 -0.02 17.21
C PRO A 78 4.89 1.33 16.56
N THR A 79 5.92 1.44 15.74
CA THR A 79 6.25 2.72 15.07
C THR A 79 5.28 3.05 13.94
N ALA A 80 4.59 2.07 13.38
CA ALA A 80 3.61 2.28 12.31
C ALA A 80 2.19 2.52 12.85
N SER A 81 1.88 2.04 14.06
CA SER A 81 0.53 2.12 14.63
C SER A 81 -0.07 3.52 14.71
N PRO A 82 0.67 4.56 15.15
CA PRO A 82 0.09 5.91 15.24
C PRO A 82 -0.38 6.46 13.91
N TYR A 83 0.32 6.13 12.82
CA TYR A 83 -0.08 6.57 11.48
C TYR A 83 -1.35 5.87 11.02
N MET A 84 -1.47 4.58 11.32
CA MET A 84 -2.66 3.80 10.97
C MET A 84 -3.88 4.33 11.73
N GLU A 85 -3.74 4.63 13.01
CA GLU A 85 -4.83 5.20 13.80
C GLU A 85 -5.32 6.51 13.20
N LYS A 86 -4.41 7.39 12.82
CA LYS A 86 -4.76 8.67 12.20
C LYS A 86 -5.45 8.46 10.84
N ALA A 87 -4.96 7.52 10.04
CA ALA A 87 -5.54 7.21 8.74
C ALA A 87 -6.97 6.69 8.88
N LEU A 88 -7.21 5.81 9.85
CA LEU A 88 -8.55 5.25 10.10
C LEU A 88 -9.52 6.28 10.65
N ALA A 89 -9.03 7.35 11.27
CA ALA A 89 -9.88 8.46 11.69
C ALA A 89 -10.37 9.29 10.50
N LEU A 90 -9.66 9.27 9.38
CA LEU A 90 -9.99 10.05 8.18
C LEU A 90 -10.74 9.23 7.12
N ALA A 91 -10.57 7.92 7.12
CA ALA A 91 -10.99 7.11 5.96
C ALA A 91 -11.42 5.71 6.37
N ARG A 92 -12.26 5.10 5.54
CA ARG A 92 -12.54 3.68 5.59
C ARG A 92 -11.49 2.96 4.75
N PHE A 93 -11.23 1.70 5.09
CA PHE A 93 -10.09 0.99 4.53
C PHE A 93 -10.46 -0.47 4.24
N GLU A 94 -10.08 -0.93 3.06
CA GLU A 94 -10.20 -2.32 2.67
C GLU A 94 -8.83 -2.87 2.32
N LEU A 95 -8.47 -3.97 2.98
CA LEU A 95 -7.22 -4.68 2.75
C LEU A 95 -7.46 -5.82 1.77
N GLY A 96 -6.62 -5.94 0.74
CA GLY A 96 -6.62 -7.09 -0.13
C GLY A 96 -5.23 -7.69 -0.25
N MET A 97 -5.15 -9.01 -0.16
CA MET A 97 -3.93 -9.78 -0.40
C MET A 97 -4.09 -10.53 -1.71
N TYR A 98 -3.11 -10.40 -2.59
CA TYR A 98 -3.21 -10.89 -3.97
C TYR A 98 -1.92 -11.54 -4.42
N GLU A 99 -2.03 -12.36 -5.45
CA GLU A 99 -0.87 -12.80 -6.22
C GLU A 99 -1.01 -12.29 -7.65
N VAL A 100 0.10 -12.04 -8.31
CA VAL A 100 0.07 -11.63 -9.71
C VAL A 100 -0.13 -12.88 -10.56
N VAL A 101 -1.25 -12.93 -11.28
CA VAL A 101 -1.58 -14.08 -12.14
C VAL A 101 -0.95 -13.95 -13.51
N GLU A 102 -1.00 -12.74 -14.07
CA GLU A 102 -0.46 -12.50 -15.42
C GLU A 102 -0.20 -11.01 -15.60
N THR A 103 0.84 -10.70 -16.37
CA THR A 103 1.16 -9.33 -16.77
C THR A 103 1.12 -9.23 -18.28
N PHE A 104 0.77 -8.06 -18.79
CA PHE A 104 0.62 -7.84 -20.23
C PHE A 104 1.42 -6.61 -20.62
N GLU A 105 2.10 -6.70 -21.76
CA GLU A 105 2.78 -5.58 -22.37
C GLU A 105 2.13 -5.30 -23.72
N PRO A 106 2.30 -4.08 -24.28
CA PRO A 106 1.80 -3.82 -25.62
C PRO A 106 2.36 -4.82 -26.62
N ALA A 107 1.53 -5.24 -27.57
CA ALA A 107 2.01 -6.12 -28.63
C ALA A 107 3.09 -5.43 -29.44
N ALA A 108 4.08 -6.19 -29.91
CA ALA A 108 5.11 -5.64 -30.78
C ALA A 108 4.48 -5.17 -32.08
N ALA A 109 4.86 -3.98 -32.54
CA ALA A 109 4.33 -3.39 -33.77
C ALA A 109 4.96 -4.05 -35.01
#